data_03f2513664859b2ece33f80fc37ba7bf
#
_entry.id   03f2513664859b2ece33f80fc37ba7bf
#
_cell.length_a   1.000
_cell.length_b   1.000
_cell.length_c   1.000
_cell.angle_alpha   90.00
_cell.angle_beta   90.00
_cell.angle_gamma   90.00
#
_symmetry.space_group_name_H-M   'P 1'
#
loop_
_entity.id
_entity.type
_entity.pdbx_description
1 polymer ?
#
loop_
_entity_poly.entity_id
_entity_poly.type
_entity_poly.pdbx_seq_one_letter_code
_entity_poly.pdbx_strand_id
1 'polypeptide(L)'
;EFGVDKADPAKNAHSLITRPWTVAVEGHVKRPKVYDIDALLKLAPLEERVYRLRCVEGWSMVVPWIGIPLAELIRHVEPTGNAKYVEFVTLGDKKQMPGLSVPILEWPYIEGLRLDEAMHPLTLLTFGLYGEVLPKQNGAPVRLVVPWKYGFKSAKSIVRIRFTEHEPKTSWSASAPNEYGFYSNVNPTVPHPRWSQATEQRIGENASNVLFPPKRKTLMFNGYTEQVASLYTGMDLKKFF
;
A
#
# COMPACT_ATOMS: atom_id res chain seq x y z
N GLU A 1 13.05 0.69 5.01
CA GLU A 1 13.30 -0.69 5.46
C GLU A 1 14.11 -0.67 6.75
N PHE A 2 13.78 -1.57 7.72
CA PHE A 2 14.38 -1.58 9.05
C PHE A 2 15.18 -2.86 9.36
N GLY A 3 15.35 -3.70 8.38
CA GLY A 3 16.07 -4.98 8.45
C GLY A 3 15.46 -5.99 7.49
N VAL A 4 16.01 -7.20 7.47
CA VAL A 4 15.62 -8.28 6.57
C VAL A 4 14.71 -9.31 7.22
N ASP A 5 14.72 -9.39 8.54
CA ASP A 5 13.84 -10.30 9.28
C ASP A 5 12.48 -9.69 9.54
N LYS A 6 11.44 -10.53 9.63
CA LYS A 6 10.04 -10.08 9.87
C LYS A 6 9.87 -9.33 11.20
N ALA A 7 10.70 -9.62 12.20
CA ALA A 7 10.68 -8.95 13.50
C ALA A 7 11.47 -7.62 13.55
N ASP A 8 12.35 -7.37 12.57
CA ASP A 8 13.23 -6.21 12.56
C ASP A 8 12.51 -4.86 12.56
N PRO A 9 11.40 -4.66 11.83
CA PRO A 9 10.70 -3.39 11.88
C PRO A 9 10.22 -3.01 13.28
N ALA A 10 9.76 -3.97 14.07
CA ALA A 10 9.33 -3.71 15.45
C ALA A 10 10.49 -3.30 16.37
N LYS A 11 11.69 -3.86 16.13
CA LYS A 11 12.89 -3.57 16.91
C LYS A 11 13.58 -2.26 16.50
N ASN A 12 13.66 -2.01 15.17
CA ASN A 12 14.56 -1.01 14.61
C ASN A 12 13.85 0.26 14.12
N ALA A 13 12.50 0.29 14.05
CA ALA A 13 11.78 1.45 13.54
C ALA A 13 11.80 2.67 14.49
N HIS A 14 12.37 2.54 15.68
CA HIS A 14 12.48 3.65 16.65
C HIS A 14 13.25 4.86 16.09
N SER A 15 14.20 4.64 15.17
CA SER A 15 14.99 5.68 14.50
C SER A 15 14.18 6.55 13.53
N LEU A 16 12.99 6.10 13.08
CA LEU A 16 12.16 6.88 12.17
C LEU A 16 11.61 8.14 12.85
N ILE A 17 11.87 9.31 12.26
CA ILE A 17 11.33 10.59 12.69
C ILE A 17 10.02 10.82 11.95
N THR A 18 8.91 10.86 12.68
CA THR A 18 7.57 11.01 12.12
C THR A 18 7.01 12.44 12.21
N ARG A 19 7.69 13.32 12.96
CA ARG A 19 7.40 14.76 13.06
C ARG A 19 8.70 15.55 13.31
N PRO A 20 8.94 16.64 12.54
CA PRO A 20 8.12 17.13 11.44
C PRO A 20 8.15 16.17 10.23
N TRP A 21 7.04 16.12 9.47
CA TRP A 21 6.94 15.31 8.26
C TRP A 21 6.14 16.03 7.20
N THR A 22 6.60 15.96 5.96
CA THR A 22 5.91 16.57 4.82
C THR A 22 5.71 15.58 3.68
N VAL A 23 4.64 15.78 2.93
CA VAL A 23 4.33 15.05 1.71
C VAL A 23 4.19 16.06 0.57
N ALA A 24 5.08 15.97 -0.42
CA ALA A 24 4.98 16.76 -1.64
C ALA A 24 3.93 16.14 -2.57
N VAL A 25 2.94 16.92 -2.99
CA VAL A 25 1.96 16.52 -4.01
C VAL A 25 2.21 17.34 -5.26
N GLU A 26 2.53 16.65 -6.38
CA GLU A 26 3.06 17.26 -7.57
C GLU A 26 2.67 16.52 -8.87
N GLY A 27 3.20 16.96 -10.02
CA GLY A 27 2.96 16.37 -11.33
C GLY A 27 1.75 16.99 -12.02
N HIS A 28 0.94 16.18 -12.69
CA HIS A 28 -0.22 16.63 -13.46
C HIS A 28 -1.42 17.02 -12.56
N VAL A 29 -1.23 18.07 -11.76
CA VAL A 29 -2.26 18.68 -10.88
C VAL A 29 -2.26 20.18 -11.05
N LYS A 30 -3.43 20.82 -10.84
CA LYS A 30 -3.55 22.29 -10.90
C LYS A 30 -3.01 22.98 -9.65
N ARG A 31 -3.04 22.28 -8.49
CA ARG A 31 -2.67 22.82 -7.18
C ARG A 31 -1.57 21.99 -6.52
N PRO A 32 -0.34 21.98 -7.07
CA PRO A 32 0.78 21.30 -6.41
C PRO A 32 1.06 21.98 -5.07
N LYS A 33 1.32 21.16 -4.05
CA LYS A 33 1.53 21.66 -2.68
C LYS A 33 2.33 20.68 -1.84
N VAL A 34 3.10 21.20 -0.89
CA VAL A 34 3.71 20.42 0.19
C VAL A 34 2.79 20.49 1.39
N TYR A 35 2.33 19.35 1.85
CA TYR A 35 1.47 19.22 3.03
C TYR A 35 2.30 18.72 4.21
N ASP A 36 2.18 19.35 5.37
CA ASP A 36 2.53 18.70 6.62
C ASP A 36 1.42 17.72 7.05
N ILE A 37 1.70 16.89 8.05
CA ILE A 37 0.73 15.88 8.51
C ILE A 37 -0.56 16.50 9.04
N ASP A 38 -0.48 17.65 9.71
CA ASP A 38 -1.65 18.30 10.28
C ASP A 38 -2.56 18.89 9.19
N ALA A 39 -1.96 19.37 8.09
CA ALA A 39 -2.69 19.81 6.91
C ALA A 39 -3.39 18.62 6.20
N LEU A 40 -2.75 17.46 6.11
CA LEU A 40 -3.38 16.26 5.56
C LEU A 40 -4.56 15.78 6.42
N LEU A 41 -4.41 15.77 7.74
CA LEU A 41 -5.44 15.37 8.68
C LEU A 41 -6.69 16.28 8.66
N LYS A 42 -6.55 17.52 8.16
CA LYS A 42 -7.65 18.50 8.04
C LYS A 42 -8.40 18.43 6.72
N LEU A 43 -7.98 17.59 5.77
CA LEU A 43 -8.63 17.50 4.45
C LEU A 43 -10.03 16.91 4.50
N ALA A 44 -10.27 15.97 5.42
CA ALA A 44 -11.56 15.33 5.65
C ALA A 44 -11.64 14.75 7.07
N PRO A 45 -12.83 14.44 7.59
CA PRO A 45 -12.99 13.69 8.82
C PRO A 45 -12.29 12.33 8.73
N LEU A 46 -11.62 11.93 9.83
CA LEU A 46 -11.04 10.60 9.92
C LEU A 46 -12.13 9.54 10.04
N GLU A 47 -11.96 8.45 9.32
CA GLU A 47 -12.84 7.29 9.34
C GLU A 47 -12.06 6.05 9.84
N GLU A 48 -12.68 5.23 10.67
CA GLU A 48 -12.18 3.87 10.94
C GLU A 48 -12.78 2.91 9.94
N ARG A 49 -11.92 2.09 9.31
CA ARG A 49 -12.32 1.07 8.34
C ARG A 49 -11.65 -0.27 8.63
N VAL A 50 -12.47 -1.27 8.90
CA VAL A 50 -11.99 -2.65 9.12
C VAL A 50 -11.80 -3.33 7.78
N TYR A 51 -10.54 -3.47 7.36
CA TYR A 51 -10.19 -4.05 6.06
C TYR A 51 -9.40 -5.35 6.20
N ARG A 52 -9.60 -6.26 5.24
CA ARG A 52 -8.69 -7.38 5.01
C ARG A 52 -7.39 -6.86 4.42
N LEU A 53 -6.27 -7.43 4.86
CA LEU A 53 -4.96 -7.27 4.27
C LEU A 53 -4.47 -8.64 3.83
N ARG A 54 -3.99 -8.77 2.59
CA ARG A 54 -3.47 -10.01 2.03
C ARG A 54 -2.05 -9.79 1.52
N CYS A 55 -1.10 -10.51 2.11
CA CYS A 55 0.27 -10.51 1.65
C CYS A 55 0.45 -11.47 0.46
N VAL A 56 1.31 -11.11 -0.48
CA VAL A 56 1.70 -11.98 -1.59
C VAL A 56 2.28 -13.31 -1.09
N GLU A 57 2.88 -13.35 0.09
CA GLU A 57 3.43 -14.56 0.74
C GLU A 57 2.38 -15.56 1.27
N GLY A 58 1.09 -15.35 1.01
CA GLY A 58 0.05 -16.32 1.35
C GLY A 58 -0.49 -16.22 2.78
N TRP A 59 -0.31 -15.11 3.46
CA TRP A 59 -0.94 -14.84 4.75
C TRP A 59 -1.87 -13.61 4.69
N SER A 60 -2.82 -13.52 5.59
CA SER A 60 -3.77 -12.42 5.68
C SER A 60 -4.07 -12.04 7.12
N MET A 61 -4.59 -10.83 7.30
CA MET A 61 -5.10 -10.31 8.57
C MET A 61 -6.30 -9.40 8.35
N VAL A 62 -6.98 -9.03 9.41
CA VAL A 62 -8.00 -7.99 9.43
C VAL A 62 -7.51 -6.87 10.34
N VAL A 63 -7.55 -5.65 9.85
CA VAL A 63 -6.99 -4.49 10.55
C VAL A 63 -7.99 -3.34 10.52
N PRO A 64 -8.32 -2.73 11.65
CA PRO A 64 -9.07 -1.47 11.72
C PRO A 64 -8.12 -0.30 11.46
N TRP A 65 -8.17 0.23 10.25
CA TRP A 65 -7.38 1.38 9.83
C TRP A 65 -8.11 2.68 10.08
N ILE A 66 -7.37 3.74 10.42
CA ILE A 66 -7.90 5.09 10.58
C ILE A 66 -7.26 6.00 9.54
N GLY A 67 -8.09 6.66 8.73
CA GLY A 67 -7.62 7.52 7.67
C GLY A 67 -8.72 8.29 6.98
N ILE A 68 -8.39 8.84 5.81
CA ILE A 68 -9.33 9.53 4.92
C ILE A 68 -9.33 8.86 3.54
N PRO A 69 -10.43 8.88 2.78
CA PRO A 69 -10.37 8.46 1.38
C PRO A 69 -9.30 9.25 0.64
N LEU A 70 -8.42 8.56 -0.10
CA LEU A 70 -7.38 9.23 -0.89
C LEU A 70 -7.99 10.20 -1.90
N ALA A 71 -9.21 9.92 -2.35
CA ALA A 71 -9.98 10.79 -3.25
C ALA A 71 -10.14 12.21 -2.72
N GLU A 72 -10.17 12.44 -1.40
CA GLU A 72 -10.28 13.78 -0.82
C GLU A 72 -9.04 14.63 -1.12
N LEU A 73 -7.84 14.05 -0.95
CA LEU A 73 -6.60 14.71 -1.35
C LEU A 73 -6.58 14.96 -2.87
N ILE A 74 -6.97 13.95 -3.66
CA ILE A 74 -6.96 14.03 -5.13
C ILE A 74 -7.88 15.15 -5.62
N ARG A 75 -9.11 15.26 -5.10
CA ARG A 75 -10.03 16.35 -5.44
C ARG A 75 -9.47 17.73 -5.08
N HIS A 76 -8.79 17.82 -3.93
CA HIS A 76 -8.21 19.06 -3.45
C HIS A 76 -7.08 19.60 -4.36
N VAL A 77 -6.26 18.71 -4.95
CA VAL A 77 -5.15 19.11 -5.82
C VAL A 77 -5.54 19.23 -7.29
N GLU A 78 -6.75 18.84 -7.67
CA GLU A 78 -7.32 18.96 -9.01
C GLU A 78 -6.43 18.37 -10.12
N PRO A 79 -6.42 17.04 -10.33
CA PRO A 79 -5.68 16.44 -11.42
C PRO A 79 -6.08 17.01 -12.78
N THR A 80 -5.10 17.21 -13.66
CA THR A 80 -5.33 17.63 -15.05
C THR A 80 -5.71 16.42 -15.92
N GLY A 81 -6.19 16.66 -17.16
CA GLY A 81 -6.57 15.59 -18.07
C GLY A 81 -5.45 14.59 -18.42
N ASN A 82 -4.19 14.98 -18.19
CA ASN A 82 -3.03 14.12 -18.41
C ASN A 82 -2.69 13.21 -17.24
N ALA A 83 -3.29 13.42 -16.06
CA ALA A 83 -3.12 12.53 -14.92
C ALA A 83 -3.84 11.20 -15.18
N LYS A 84 -3.09 10.14 -15.40
CA LYS A 84 -3.61 8.77 -15.61
C LYS A 84 -3.26 7.85 -14.44
N TYR A 85 -2.16 8.12 -13.76
CA TYR A 85 -1.62 7.34 -12.65
C TYR A 85 -1.23 8.24 -11.48
N VAL A 86 -1.13 7.62 -10.32
CA VAL A 86 -0.64 8.23 -9.09
C VAL A 86 0.53 7.40 -8.59
N GLU A 87 1.70 8.01 -8.49
CA GLU A 87 2.94 7.44 -7.96
C GLU A 87 3.10 7.83 -6.50
N PHE A 88 3.48 6.90 -5.66
CA PHE A 88 3.78 7.08 -4.24
C PHE A 88 5.24 6.78 -3.98
N VAL A 89 5.97 7.76 -3.43
CA VAL A 89 7.38 7.61 -3.07
C VAL A 89 7.52 7.62 -1.57
N THR A 90 8.21 6.61 -1.05
CA THR A 90 8.45 6.46 0.40
C THR A 90 9.74 7.11 0.82
N LEU A 91 9.94 7.33 2.11
CA LEU A 91 11.22 7.81 2.65
C LEU A 91 12.33 6.81 2.34
N GLY A 92 13.44 7.29 1.78
CA GLY A 92 14.66 6.53 1.49
C GLY A 92 15.86 7.11 2.23
N ASP A 93 15.83 7.16 3.56
CA ASP A 93 16.90 7.74 4.38
C ASP A 93 17.62 6.66 5.20
N LYS A 94 18.87 6.37 4.83
CA LYS A 94 19.72 5.36 5.50
C LYS A 94 19.97 5.66 6.98
N LYS A 95 19.92 6.94 7.39
CA LYS A 95 20.12 7.33 8.80
C LYS A 95 18.93 6.91 9.67
N GLN A 96 17.74 6.93 9.10
CA GLN A 96 16.50 6.58 9.78
C GLN A 96 16.06 5.12 9.52
N MET A 97 16.53 4.52 8.43
CA MET A 97 16.15 3.18 7.98
C MET A 97 17.40 2.32 7.78
N PRO A 98 17.94 1.71 8.84
CA PRO A 98 19.21 0.97 8.78
C PRO A 98 19.20 -0.22 7.82
N GLY A 99 18.03 -0.82 7.54
CA GLY A 99 17.88 -1.92 6.57
C GLY A 99 18.21 -1.55 5.13
N LEU A 100 18.26 -0.24 4.79
CA LEU A 100 18.65 0.22 3.46
C LEU A 100 20.16 0.01 3.13
N SER A 101 20.93 -0.44 4.10
CA SER A 101 22.30 -0.88 3.86
C SER A 101 22.37 -2.23 3.15
N VAL A 102 21.29 -3.03 3.19
CA VAL A 102 21.20 -4.33 2.51
C VAL A 102 20.51 -4.12 1.14
N PRO A 103 21.16 -4.41 0.01
CA PRO A 103 20.65 -4.08 -1.34
C PRO A 103 19.64 -5.13 -1.83
N ILE A 104 18.44 -5.19 -1.22
CA ILE A 104 17.35 -6.08 -1.67
C ILE A 104 16.56 -5.41 -2.79
N LEU A 105 16.25 -4.11 -2.63
CA LEU A 105 15.52 -3.28 -3.59
C LEU A 105 16.24 -1.94 -3.78
N GLU A 106 15.98 -1.30 -4.91
CA GLU A 106 16.34 0.11 -5.09
C GLU A 106 15.43 1.01 -4.22
N TRP A 107 16.04 1.99 -3.57
CA TRP A 107 15.34 2.97 -2.75
C TRP A 107 15.50 4.39 -3.32
N PRO A 108 14.50 5.27 -3.20
CA PRO A 108 13.26 5.11 -2.40
C PRO A 108 12.34 4.03 -2.96
N TYR A 109 11.54 3.41 -2.09
CA TYR A 109 10.49 2.47 -2.50
C TYR A 109 9.37 3.23 -3.21
N ILE A 110 8.97 2.75 -4.39
CA ILE A 110 7.97 3.37 -5.25
C ILE A 110 6.82 2.40 -5.49
N GLU A 111 5.60 2.93 -5.36
CA GLU A 111 4.38 2.26 -5.76
C GLU A 111 3.51 3.14 -6.66
N GLY A 112 2.57 2.51 -7.36
CA GLY A 112 1.68 3.20 -8.26
C GLY A 112 0.28 2.62 -8.29
N LEU A 113 -0.69 3.48 -8.60
CA LEU A 113 -2.09 3.13 -8.88
C LEU A 113 -2.52 3.84 -10.16
N ARG A 114 -3.49 3.25 -10.88
CA ARG A 114 -4.27 4.04 -11.86
C ARG A 114 -5.04 5.11 -11.09
N LEU A 115 -5.37 6.21 -11.78
CA LEU A 115 -6.12 7.31 -11.13
C LEU A 115 -7.50 6.87 -10.64
N ASP A 116 -8.20 6.00 -11.36
CA ASP A 116 -9.50 5.46 -10.95
C ASP A 116 -9.40 4.54 -9.72
N GLU A 117 -8.33 3.74 -9.59
CA GLU A 117 -8.02 2.97 -8.39
C GLU A 117 -7.71 3.88 -7.19
N ALA A 118 -6.95 4.94 -7.42
CA ALA A 118 -6.62 5.93 -6.40
C ALA A 118 -7.85 6.72 -5.94
N MET A 119 -8.79 7.00 -6.84
CA MET A 119 -10.07 7.67 -6.57
C MET A 119 -11.13 6.75 -5.98
N HIS A 120 -10.90 5.44 -5.97
CA HIS A 120 -11.90 4.50 -5.47
C HIS A 120 -12.16 4.71 -3.98
N PRO A 121 -13.43 4.64 -3.51
CA PRO A 121 -13.78 4.90 -2.11
C PRO A 121 -13.06 4.01 -1.09
N LEU A 122 -12.63 2.80 -1.48
CA LEU A 122 -11.87 1.90 -0.59
C LEU A 122 -10.39 2.25 -0.46
N THR A 123 -9.83 3.10 -1.33
CA THR A 123 -8.43 3.52 -1.24
C THR A 123 -8.28 4.55 -0.15
N LEU A 124 -7.49 4.23 0.89
CA LEU A 124 -7.36 5.03 2.10
C LEU A 124 -5.95 5.61 2.24
N LEU A 125 -5.88 6.90 2.51
CA LEU A 125 -4.68 7.54 3.05
C LEU A 125 -4.76 7.45 4.57
N THR A 126 -3.84 6.69 5.18
CA THR A 126 -3.99 6.15 6.53
C THR A 126 -2.98 6.76 7.49
N PHE A 127 -3.45 7.14 8.68
CA PHE A 127 -2.68 7.81 9.74
C PHE A 127 -2.70 7.04 11.07
N GLY A 128 -3.56 6.04 11.20
CA GLY A 128 -3.74 5.27 12.43
C GLY A 128 -4.26 3.85 12.21
N LEU A 129 -4.25 3.07 13.27
CA LEU A 129 -4.84 1.74 13.35
C LEU A 129 -5.15 1.39 14.81
N TYR A 130 -6.19 0.57 15.04
CA TYR A 130 -6.63 0.14 16.38
C TYR A 130 -6.91 1.31 17.35
N GLY A 131 -7.48 2.41 16.87
CA GLY A 131 -7.76 3.59 17.69
C GLY A 131 -6.56 4.48 17.98
N GLU A 132 -5.35 4.12 17.53
CA GLU A 132 -4.10 4.78 17.87
C GLU A 132 -3.41 5.38 16.64
N VAL A 133 -2.49 6.29 16.87
CA VAL A 133 -1.59 6.82 15.83
C VAL A 133 -0.77 5.68 15.23
N LEU A 134 -0.58 5.73 13.93
CA LEU A 134 0.14 4.70 13.19
C LEU A 134 1.55 4.47 13.77
N PRO A 135 1.86 3.24 14.22
CA PRO A 135 3.19 2.90 14.72
C PRO A 135 4.26 3.00 13.62
N LYS A 136 5.49 3.33 14.00
CA LYS A 136 6.60 3.54 13.07
C LYS A 136 6.83 2.35 12.14
N GLN A 137 6.82 1.12 12.67
CA GLN A 137 6.98 -0.11 11.88
C GLN A 137 5.84 -0.37 10.89
N ASN A 138 4.67 0.21 11.13
CA ASN A 138 3.50 0.04 10.26
C ASN A 138 3.40 1.09 9.14
N GLY A 139 4.40 1.95 9.00
CA GLY A 139 4.50 2.93 7.91
C GLY A 139 4.10 4.34 8.28
N ALA A 140 4.28 4.72 9.56
CA ALA A 140 4.07 6.08 10.03
C ALA A 140 4.89 7.12 9.25
N PRO A 141 4.45 8.40 9.26
CA PRO A 141 3.22 8.92 9.84
C PRO A 141 2.02 8.79 8.90
N VAL A 142 2.23 8.45 7.64
CA VAL A 142 1.18 8.33 6.62
C VAL A 142 1.52 7.21 5.64
N ARG A 143 0.52 6.38 5.35
CA ARG A 143 0.62 5.28 4.41
C ARG A 143 -0.62 5.14 3.54
N LEU A 144 -0.48 4.38 2.47
CA LEU A 144 -1.58 3.92 1.63
C LEU A 144 -2.15 2.59 2.16
N VAL A 145 -3.47 2.41 2.02
CA VAL A 145 -4.14 1.10 2.17
C VAL A 145 -5.08 0.88 0.99
N VAL A 146 -4.86 -0.23 0.26
CA VAL A 146 -5.66 -0.65 -0.90
C VAL A 146 -6.08 -2.10 -0.65
N PRO A 147 -7.27 -2.35 -0.08
CA PRO A 147 -7.59 -3.64 0.53
C PRO A 147 -7.75 -4.79 -0.47
N TRP A 148 -8.03 -4.51 -1.74
CA TRP A 148 -8.21 -5.55 -2.77
C TRP A 148 -6.92 -5.94 -3.50
N LYS A 149 -5.81 -5.22 -3.23
CA LYS A 149 -4.48 -5.50 -3.78
C LYS A 149 -3.60 -6.19 -2.75
N TYR A 150 -2.56 -6.86 -3.22
CA TYR A 150 -1.53 -7.40 -2.32
C TYR A 150 -0.90 -6.29 -1.48
N GLY A 151 -0.57 -6.60 -0.22
CA GLY A 151 -0.16 -5.63 0.80
C GLY A 151 1.04 -4.76 0.42
N PHE A 152 1.94 -5.23 -0.45
CA PHE A 152 3.10 -4.45 -0.88
C PHE A 152 2.71 -3.23 -1.72
N LYS A 153 1.53 -3.23 -2.35
CA LYS A 153 0.98 -2.06 -3.07
C LYS A 153 0.66 -0.88 -2.15
N SER A 154 0.55 -1.12 -0.87
CA SER A 154 0.22 -0.11 0.15
C SER A 154 1.49 0.58 0.64
N ALA A 155 1.99 1.56 -0.12
CA ALA A 155 3.20 2.34 0.18
C ALA A 155 3.17 2.92 1.60
N LYS A 156 4.31 2.87 2.31
CA LYS A 156 4.47 3.29 3.71
C LYS A 156 5.35 4.53 3.82
N SER A 157 5.19 5.31 4.90
CA SER A 157 6.05 6.47 5.19
C SER A 157 6.23 7.35 3.94
N ILE A 158 5.09 7.79 3.37
CA ILE A 158 5.03 8.50 2.09
C ILE A 158 5.60 9.90 2.26
N VAL A 159 6.49 10.30 1.36
CA VAL A 159 7.08 11.65 1.29
C VAL A 159 6.70 12.40 0.02
N ARG A 160 6.20 11.68 -1.01
CA ARG A 160 5.75 12.29 -2.27
C ARG A 160 4.62 11.51 -2.89
N ILE A 161 3.66 12.23 -3.47
CA ILE A 161 2.57 11.72 -4.30
C ILE A 161 2.66 12.49 -5.61
N ARG A 162 2.93 11.78 -6.73
CA ARG A 162 3.09 12.39 -8.05
C ARG A 162 2.03 11.88 -9.00
N PHE A 163 1.37 12.79 -9.71
CA PHE A 163 0.42 12.46 -10.77
C PHE A 163 1.13 12.41 -12.11
N THR A 164 1.03 11.27 -12.79
CA THR A 164 1.76 10.98 -14.02
C THR A 164 0.84 10.60 -15.17
N GLU A 165 1.28 10.85 -16.40
CA GLU A 165 0.58 10.41 -17.61
C GLU A 165 0.87 8.94 -17.92
N HIS A 166 2.09 8.50 -17.65
CA HIS A 166 2.55 7.14 -17.91
C HIS A 166 2.58 6.32 -16.62
N GLU A 167 2.41 5.00 -16.78
CA GLU A 167 2.49 4.05 -15.70
C GLU A 167 3.86 4.14 -14.99
N PRO A 168 3.88 4.39 -13.67
CA PRO A 168 5.14 4.48 -12.93
C PRO A 168 5.80 3.10 -12.79
N LYS A 169 7.12 3.07 -12.84
CA LYS A 169 7.90 1.88 -12.51
C LYS A 169 7.86 1.66 -11.00
N THR A 170 7.18 0.61 -10.55
CA THR A 170 7.11 0.28 -9.13
C THR A 170 8.30 -0.57 -8.70
N SER A 171 8.70 -0.50 -7.43
CA SER A 171 9.93 -1.13 -6.94
C SER A 171 9.97 -2.63 -7.19
N TRP A 172 8.89 -3.36 -6.85
CA TRP A 172 8.86 -4.80 -7.06
C TRP A 172 8.71 -5.20 -8.53
N SER A 173 7.87 -4.51 -9.31
CA SER A 173 7.73 -4.81 -10.73
C SER A 173 9.02 -4.51 -11.53
N ALA A 174 9.81 -3.54 -11.10
CA ALA A 174 11.12 -3.26 -11.69
C ALA A 174 12.18 -4.31 -11.31
N SER A 175 12.15 -4.77 -10.04
CA SER A 175 13.11 -5.73 -9.51
C SER A 175 12.87 -7.16 -9.99
N ALA A 176 11.61 -7.59 -10.06
CA ALA A 176 11.22 -8.95 -10.43
C ALA A 176 9.91 -8.95 -11.25
N PRO A 177 9.94 -8.50 -12.52
CA PRO A 177 8.74 -8.29 -13.35
C PRO A 177 7.96 -9.59 -13.64
N ASN A 178 8.62 -10.75 -13.56
CA ASN A 178 7.99 -12.05 -13.74
C ASN A 178 7.22 -12.52 -12.47
N GLU A 179 7.44 -11.88 -11.34
CA GLU A 179 6.83 -12.25 -10.05
C GLU A 179 5.80 -11.21 -9.59
N TYR A 180 5.99 -9.93 -9.92
CA TYR A 180 5.21 -8.80 -9.41
C TYR A 180 4.79 -7.89 -10.56
N GLY A 181 3.50 -7.88 -10.85
CA GLY A 181 2.92 -6.96 -11.83
C GLY A 181 2.59 -5.59 -11.24
N PHE A 182 2.24 -4.65 -12.10
CA PHE A 182 1.84 -3.30 -11.69
C PHE A 182 0.54 -3.31 -10.88
N TYR A 183 -0.46 -4.06 -11.34
CA TYR A 183 -1.78 -4.06 -10.69
C TYR A 183 -1.78 -4.79 -9.37
N SER A 184 -1.16 -5.94 -9.29
CA SER A 184 -1.04 -6.79 -8.10
C SER A 184 -2.33 -6.90 -7.29
N ASN A 185 -3.42 -7.10 -8.02
CA ASN A 185 -4.72 -7.43 -7.44
C ASN A 185 -4.66 -8.83 -6.82
N VAL A 186 -5.26 -9.01 -5.65
CA VAL A 186 -5.37 -10.36 -5.07
C VAL A 186 -6.17 -11.27 -6.01
N ASN A 187 -5.48 -12.23 -6.61
CA ASN A 187 -6.05 -13.14 -7.60
C ASN A 187 -5.64 -14.59 -7.29
N PRO A 188 -6.57 -15.45 -6.81
CA PRO A 188 -6.26 -16.85 -6.49
C PRO A 188 -5.89 -17.71 -7.71
N THR A 189 -6.19 -17.24 -8.93
CA THR A 189 -5.94 -17.98 -10.18
C THR A 189 -4.60 -17.64 -10.83
N VAL A 190 -3.89 -16.64 -10.32
CA VAL A 190 -2.54 -16.26 -10.77
C VAL A 190 -1.55 -16.63 -9.67
N PRO A 191 -0.84 -17.76 -9.78
CA PRO A 191 0.13 -18.17 -8.78
C PRO A 191 1.37 -17.26 -8.82
N HIS A 192 2.04 -17.10 -7.68
CA HIS A 192 3.40 -16.62 -7.67
C HIS A 192 4.31 -17.73 -8.24
N PRO A 193 5.40 -17.45 -8.97
CA PRO A 193 6.26 -18.50 -9.53
C PRO A 193 6.78 -19.52 -8.53
N ARG A 194 6.89 -19.13 -7.24
CA ARG A 194 7.45 -19.98 -6.17
C ARG A 194 6.39 -20.60 -5.25
N TRP A 195 5.13 -20.14 -5.28
CA TRP A 195 4.04 -20.69 -4.44
C TRP A 195 2.65 -20.38 -5.01
N SER A 196 1.66 -21.13 -4.53
CA SER A 196 0.26 -20.93 -4.91
C SER A 196 -0.38 -19.74 -4.19
N GLN A 197 -1.24 -19.00 -4.90
CA GLN A 197 -2.07 -17.94 -4.31
C GLN A 197 -3.51 -18.41 -4.02
N ALA A 198 -3.84 -19.69 -4.29
CA ALA A 198 -5.18 -20.21 -4.15
C ALA A 198 -5.68 -20.27 -2.69
N THR A 199 -4.75 -20.33 -1.74
CA THR A 199 -5.06 -20.39 -0.30
C THR A 199 -4.23 -19.41 0.50
N GLU A 200 -4.73 -19.05 1.68
CA GLU A 200 -4.08 -18.15 2.62
C GLU A 200 -4.21 -18.62 4.07
N GLN A 201 -3.26 -18.24 4.90
CA GLN A 201 -3.30 -18.40 6.34
C GLN A 201 -3.74 -17.09 7.00
N ARG A 202 -4.80 -17.10 7.80
CA ARG A 202 -5.22 -15.94 8.59
C ARG A 202 -4.40 -15.86 9.87
N ILE A 203 -3.64 -14.74 10.02
CA ILE A 203 -2.91 -14.43 11.26
C ILE A 203 -3.91 -14.09 12.37
N GLY A 204 -3.66 -14.60 13.59
CA GLY A 204 -4.51 -14.39 14.75
C GLY A 204 -5.63 -15.42 14.92
N GLU A 205 -5.95 -16.23 13.90
CA GLU A 205 -6.83 -17.38 14.04
C GLU A 205 -5.96 -18.62 14.39
N ASN A 206 -6.22 -19.23 15.52
CA ASN A 206 -5.52 -20.44 16.01
C ASN A 206 -4.01 -20.24 16.27
N ALA A 207 -3.64 -19.11 16.86
CA ALA A 207 -2.23 -18.72 17.10
C ALA A 207 -1.48 -19.62 18.11
N SER A 208 -2.16 -20.55 18.79
CA SER A 208 -1.52 -21.42 19.78
C SER A 208 -1.57 -22.88 19.33
N ASN A 209 -0.39 -23.46 19.08
CA ASN A 209 -0.11 -24.89 19.08
C ASN A 209 -0.50 -25.75 17.87
N VAL A 210 -0.66 -25.20 16.66
CA VAL A 210 -0.94 -26.03 15.49
C VAL A 210 0.30 -26.13 14.60
N LEU A 211 0.86 -27.32 14.49
CA LEU A 211 2.01 -27.63 13.61
C LEU A 211 1.68 -27.33 12.13
N PHE A 212 0.39 -27.41 11.77
CA PHE A 212 -0.14 -27.07 10.44
C PHE A 212 -1.36 -26.14 10.61
N PRO A 213 -1.16 -24.81 10.59
CA PRO A 213 -2.26 -23.88 10.73
C PRO A 213 -3.26 -24.02 9.57
N PRO A 214 -4.57 -23.95 9.84
CA PRO A 214 -5.59 -24.10 8.82
C PRO A 214 -5.47 -23.01 7.76
N LYS A 215 -5.58 -23.42 6.49
CA LYS A 215 -5.64 -22.51 5.35
C LYS A 215 -7.09 -22.31 4.92
N ARG A 216 -7.40 -21.11 4.44
CA ARG A 216 -8.68 -20.78 3.80
C ARG A 216 -8.48 -20.49 2.32
N LYS A 217 -9.54 -20.60 1.52
CA LYS A 217 -9.49 -20.18 0.12
C LYS A 217 -9.27 -18.67 0.03
N THR A 218 -8.34 -18.26 -0.82
CA THR A 218 -8.17 -16.85 -1.16
C THR A 218 -9.34 -16.36 -2.00
N LEU A 219 -9.89 -15.21 -1.64
CA LEU A 219 -10.98 -14.59 -2.38
C LEU A 219 -10.42 -13.65 -3.45
N MET A 220 -11.05 -13.65 -4.65
CA MET A 220 -10.73 -12.68 -5.70
C MET A 220 -10.85 -11.26 -5.17
N PHE A 221 -9.92 -10.39 -5.52
CA PHE A 221 -9.82 -9.03 -4.98
C PHE A 221 -9.88 -8.97 -3.45
N ASN A 222 -9.32 -9.99 -2.78
CA ASN A 222 -9.36 -10.12 -1.32
C ASN A 222 -10.79 -10.07 -0.73
N GLY A 223 -11.80 -10.46 -1.52
CA GLY A 223 -13.21 -10.44 -1.15
C GLY A 223 -13.93 -9.10 -1.38
N TYR A 224 -13.35 -8.18 -2.15
CA TYR A 224 -13.95 -6.89 -2.52
C TYR A 224 -14.45 -6.87 -3.99
N THR A 225 -14.75 -8.03 -4.55
CA THR A 225 -15.15 -8.20 -5.97
C THR A 225 -16.32 -7.29 -6.34
N GLU A 226 -17.38 -7.26 -5.53
CA GLU A 226 -18.57 -6.46 -5.81
C GLU A 226 -18.27 -4.96 -5.90
N GLN A 227 -17.29 -4.46 -5.15
CA GLN A 227 -16.93 -3.06 -5.10
C GLN A 227 -15.97 -2.65 -6.23
N VAL A 228 -15.06 -3.56 -6.65
CA VAL A 228 -13.91 -3.15 -7.48
C VAL A 228 -13.82 -3.83 -8.84
N ALA A 229 -14.58 -4.91 -9.12
CA ALA A 229 -14.45 -5.65 -10.37
C ALA A 229 -14.73 -4.78 -11.60
N SER A 230 -15.62 -3.79 -11.49
CA SER A 230 -15.95 -2.87 -12.58
C SER A 230 -14.75 -2.04 -13.07
N LEU A 231 -13.76 -1.75 -12.20
CA LEU A 231 -12.51 -1.06 -12.58
C LEU A 231 -11.70 -1.83 -13.61
N TYR A 232 -11.89 -3.14 -13.69
CA TYR A 232 -11.11 -4.06 -14.50
C TYR A 232 -11.91 -4.73 -15.62
N THR A 233 -13.09 -4.20 -15.93
CA THR A 233 -13.95 -4.73 -17.02
C THR A 233 -13.19 -4.73 -18.35
N GLY A 234 -13.16 -5.88 -19.02
CA GLY A 234 -12.43 -6.07 -20.29
C GLY A 234 -10.92 -6.27 -20.16
N MET A 235 -10.36 -6.27 -18.95
CA MET A 235 -8.95 -6.51 -18.70
C MET A 235 -8.67 -7.99 -18.47
N ASP A 236 -7.66 -8.55 -19.13
CA ASP A 236 -7.15 -9.88 -18.82
C ASP A 236 -6.30 -9.84 -17.53
N LEU A 237 -6.90 -10.27 -16.42
CA LEU A 237 -6.26 -10.25 -15.09
C LEU A 237 -5.18 -11.34 -14.90
N LYS A 238 -4.94 -12.21 -15.89
CA LYS A 238 -3.79 -13.12 -15.89
C LYS A 238 -2.58 -12.49 -16.55
N LYS A 239 -2.83 -11.64 -17.54
CA LYS A 239 -1.78 -10.88 -18.22
C LYS A 239 -1.40 -9.62 -17.46
N PHE A 240 -2.38 -8.94 -16.89
CA PHE A 240 -2.22 -7.70 -16.13
C PHE A 240 -2.37 -8.00 -14.62
N PHE A 241 -1.36 -8.65 -14.07
CA PHE A 241 -1.33 -9.04 -12.65
C PHE A 241 -0.51 -8.07 -11.78
#